data_6672eb5dee08c99f47f798c8f417d486
#
_entry.id   6672eb5dee08c99f47f798c8f417d486
#
_cell.length_a   1.000
_cell.length_b   1.000
_cell.length_c   1.000
_cell.angle_alpha   90.00
_cell.angle_beta   90.00
_cell.angle_gamma   90.00
#
_symmetry.space_group_name_H-M   'P 1'
#
loop_
_entity.id
_entity.type
_entity.pdbx_description
1 polymer ?
#
loop_
_entity_poly.entity_id
_entity_poly.type
_entity_poly.pdbx_seq_one_letter_code
_entity_poly.pdbx_strand_id
1 'polypeptide(L)'
;MCGPMLRYDTVVDNVWYGACMIVTADAGSQYDPFPSLALNWVNANGNQSLNVSGQSIYNYKGSSGSFSFWRFMIGIPMCPTELEISYNINGGSSNKFYIPAIGQHLRWIGQSCNGFSMGVNPADFNGPHKLWDDVLNHHNQKPYHAVIGGGDQIYCDVLMREPELQDWVECVDGNEKQSMPLTESISYALDRFFFNHYCKWFRSGSFGEAISKIPQVNILDDHDLIDGFGSYPDKLMFSPIFNKIGSCGFFWYLLFQQFVVDEVDGSRMTSPFGEISKSQEYVNERSNINGVPQPYQHTFKSMIIGGEGVYVPYPTHNLITYLGPKVYMLGLDCRAERKLDQMCSKQTWDIVFSVLRHLPQEVEQIVWLIGVPLLYPRMVFAEKFLEWRANPLTHIGRNPLLGLNSFVNKFNKDAELLDDLNDHVSLNSKRISRFS
;
A
#
# COMPACT_ATOMS: atom_id res chain seq x y z
N MET A 1 16.32 10.86 -9.64
CA MET A 1 15.60 9.66 -9.58
C MET A 1 14.49 9.74 -8.55
N CYS A 2 14.40 8.91 -7.53
CA CYS A 2 13.29 8.98 -6.57
C CYS A 2 13.81 8.75 -5.15
N GLY A 3 13.17 9.35 -4.18
CA GLY A 3 13.55 9.28 -2.77
C GLY A 3 14.46 10.44 -2.32
N PRO A 4 14.87 10.47 -1.04
CA PRO A 4 14.67 9.41 -0.06
C PRO A 4 13.21 9.25 0.35
N MET A 5 12.79 8.01 0.59
CA MET A 5 11.47 7.64 1.10
C MET A 5 11.67 6.88 2.41
N LEU A 6 10.95 7.25 3.45
CA LEU A 6 11.05 6.62 4.77
C LEU A 6 9.89 5.67 5.00
N ARG A 7 10.16 4.50 5.57
CA ARG A 7 9.18 3.53 6.03
C ARG A 7 9.32 3.29 7.53
N TYR A 8 8.19 3.30 8.22
CA TYR A 8 8.07 2.81 9.59
C TYR A 8 7.85 1.30 9.55
N ASP A 9 8.54 0.54 10.35
CA ASP A 9 8.30 -0.90 10.44
C ASP A 9 7.67 -1.27 11.78
N THR A 10 8.43 -1.19 12.86
CA THR A 10 7.95 -1.63 14.18
C THR A 10 8.81 -1.06 15.30
N VAL A 11 8.39 -1.33 16.54
CA VAL A 11 9.22 -1.16 17.75
C VAL A 11 9.38 -2.52 18.42
N VAL A 12 10.62 -2.89 18.73
CA VAL A 12 10.96 -4.13 19.45
C VAL A 12 11.97 -3.79 20.53
N ASP A 13 11.70 -4.18 21.77
CA ASP A 13 12.61 -3.99 22.91
C ASP A 13 13.11 -2.52 23.06
N ASN A 14 12.21 -1.56 22.89
CA ASN A 14 12.52 -0.13 22.84
C ASN A 14 13.52 0.29 21.75
N VAL A 15 13.63 -0.47 20.68
CA VAL A 15 14.32 -0.09 19.45
C VAL A 15 13.29 0.19 18.38
N TRP A 16 13.33 1.40 17.83
CA TRP A 16 12.56 1.76 16.67
C TRP A 16 13.23 1.21 15.40
N TYR A 17 12.45 0.54 14.57
CA TYR A 17 12.88 0.02 13.28
C TYR A 17 12.12 0.68 12.14
N GLY A 18 12.87 1.04 11.13
CA GLY A 18 12.36 1.59 9.88
C GLY A 18 13.36 1.39 8.75
N ALA A 19 13.02 1.88 7.59
CA ALA A 19 13.91 1.83 6.42
C ALA A 19 13.86 3.13 5.63
N CYS A 20 14.93 3.38 4.89
CA CYS A 20 14.96 4.40 3.85
C CYS A 20 15.18 3.73 2.50
N MET A 21 14.56 4.24 1.43
CA MET A 21 14.80 3.77 0.08
C MET A 21 15.07 4.94 -0.88
N ILE A 22 15.97 4.69 -1.83
CA ILE A 22 16.22 5.56 -2.98
C ILE A 22 16.24 4.73 -4.27
N VAL A 23 15.92 5.40 -5.36
CA VAL A 23 16.11 4.87 -6.72
C VAL A 23 17.11 5.75 -7.45
N THR A 24 18.17 5.15 -7.96
CA THR A 24 19.24 5.84 -8.69
C THR A 24 19.29 5.39 -10.15
N ALA A 25 19.68 6.29 -11.05
CA ALA A 25 20.05 5.89 -12.41
C ALA A 25 21.47 5.32 -12.37
N ASP A 26 21.70 4.19 -13.04
CA ASP A 26 23.04 3.57 -13.07
C ASP A 26 23.99 4.35 -13.99
N ALA A 27 23.47 4.99 -15.03
CA ALA A 27 24.25 5.82 -15.93
C ALA A 27 24.87 7.02 -15.18
N GLY A 28 26.20 7.04 -15.10
CA GLY A 28 26.96 8.07 -14.39
C GLY A 28 27.06 7.88 -12.88
N SER A 29 26.47 6.83 -12.33
CA SER A 29 26.61 6.48 -10.90
C SER A 29 27.81 5.55 -10.68
N GLN A 30 28.44 5.67 -9.52
CA GLN A 30 29.46 4.75 -9.03
C GLN A 30 28.95 4.12 -7.74
N TYR A 31 29.02 2.80 -7.65
CA TYR A 31 28.53 2.01 -6.52
C TYR A 31 29.67 1.27 -5.77
N ASP A 32 30.88 1.78 -5.87
CA ASP A 32 32.01 1.35 -5.07
C ASP A 32 32.65 2.62 -4.42
N PRO A 33 32.42 2.85 -3.12
CA PRO A 33 31.58 2.07 -2.20
C PRO A 33 30.07 2.20 -2.50
N PHE A 34 29.27 1.27 -1.96
CA PHE A 34 27.81 1.35 -2.02
C PHE A 34 27.29 2.64 -1.38
N PRO A 35 26.13 3.15 -1.81
CA PRO A 35 25.51 4.31 -1.18
C PRO A 35 25.37 4.10 0.33
N SER A 36 25.63 5.14 1.10
CA SER A 36 25.53 5.11 2.57
C SER A 36 24.56 6.14 3.09
N LEU A 37 23.82 5.77 4.12
CA LEU A 37 22.92 6.63 4.89
C LEU A 37 23.60 6.99 6.21
N ALA A 38 23.93 8.27 6.40
CA ALA A 38 24.43 8.79 7.65
C ALA A 38 23.27 9.36 8.48
N LEU A 39 23.12 8.90 9.71
CA LEU A 39 22.10 9.37 10.66
C LEU A 39 22.81 9.95 11.89
N ASN A 40 22.29 11.08 12.42
CA ASN A 40 22.83 11.75 13.58
C ASN A 40 21.68 12.22 14.48
N TRP A 41 21.86 12.08 15.80
CA TRP A 41 20.91 12.56 16.81
C TRP A 41 21.62 12.87 18.13
N VAL A 42 20.91 13.50 19.02
CA VAL A 42 21.41 13.80 20.38
C VAL A 42 20.53 13.06 21.39
N ASN A 43 21.14 12.42 22.35
CA ASN A 43 20.46 11.82 23.51
C ASN A 43 21.17 12.19 24.82
N ALA A 44 20.74 11.62 25.94
CA ALA A 44 21.35 11.89 27.26
C ALA A 44 22.85 11.57 27.33
N ASN A 45 23.35 10.71 26.46
CA ASN A 45 24.77 10.33 26.37
C ASN A 45 25.57 11.23 25.39
N GLY A 46 24.96 12.29 24.85
CA GLY A 46 25.57 13.21 23.88
C GLY A 46 25.22 12.88 22.44
N ASN A 47 26.10 13.33 21.54
CA ASN A 47 25.93 13.12 20.09
C ASN A 47 26.08 11.64 19.74
N GLN A 48 25.14 11.14 18.98
CA GLN A 48 25.14 9.78 18.44
C GLN A 48 25.15 9.83 16.92
N SER A 49 25.75 8.82 16.31
CA SER A 49 25.78 8.66 14.85
C SER A 49 25.64 7.19 14.46
N LEU A 50 25.04 6.95 13.32
CA LEU A 50 24.91 5.62 12.70
C LEU A 50 25.12 5.77 11.20
N ASN A 51 25.99 4.93 10.65
CA ASN A 51 26.17 4.80 9.21
C ASN A 51 25.61 3.45 8.75
N VAL A 52 24.73 3.49 7.75
CA VAL A 52 24.09 2.31 7.19
C VAL A 52 24.47 2.19 5.71
N SER A 53 25.05 1.06 5.33
CA SER A 53 25.32 0.77 3.92
C SER A 53 24.03 0.40 3.20
N GLY A 54 23.85 0.89 1.99
CA GLY A 54 22.73 0.55 1.13
C GLY A 54 22.80 -0.91 0.67
N GLN A 55 21.65 -1.56 0.69
CA GLN A 55 21.44 -2.87 0.10
C GLN A 55 20.74 -2.70 -1.26
N SER A 56 21.34 -3.18 -2.35
CA SER A 56 20.66 -3.25 -3.63
C SER A 56 19.61 -4.36 -3.58
N ILE A 57 18.32 -3.97 -3.68
CA ILE A 57 17.22 -4.93 -3.58
C ILE A 57 16.59 -5.25 -4.93
N TYR A 58 16.72 -4.36 -5.91
CA TYR A 58 16.19 -4.57 -7.25
C TYR A 58 16.94 -3.73 -8.28
N ASN A 59 17.06 -4.25 -9.50
CA ASN A 59 17.63 -3.54 -10.64
C ASN A 59 16.62 -3.56 -11.79
N TYR A 60 16.06 -2.40 -12.10
CA TYR A 60 15.14 -2.23 -13.22
C TYR A 60 15.92 -1.87 -14.49
N LYS A 61 15.57 -2.51 -15.62
CA LYS A 61 16.11 -2.21 -16.94
C LYS A 61 14.98 -1.82 -17.86
N GLY A 62 14.89 -0.54 -18.19
CA GLY A 62 13.88 0.02 -19.08
C GLY A 62 14.50 0.66 -20.31
N SER A 63 13.65 1.22 -21.19
CA SER A 63 14.10 1.93 -22.41
C SER A 63 14.94 3.16 -22.12
N SER A 64 14.73 3.78 -20.95
CA SER A 64 15.47 4.97 -20.51
C SER A 64 16.76 4.66 -19.76
N GLY A 65 17.16 3.39 -19.65
CA GLY A 65 18.38 2.94 -18.97
C GLY A 65 18.11 1.95 -17.85
N SER A 66 19.15 1.75 -17.04
CA SER A 66 19.11 0.89 -15.85
C SER A 66 19.00 1.73 -14.59
N PHE A 67 18.31 1.20 -13.59
CA PHE A 67 18.06 1.88 -12.31
C PHE A 67 18.18 0.88 -11.17
N SER A 68 18.86 1.31 -10.11
CA SER A 68 19.07 0.50 -8.91
C SER A 68 18.26 1.03 -7.74
N PHE A 69 17.62 0.11 -7.02
CA PHE A 69 16.86 0.35 -5.79
C PHE A 69 17.71 0.03 -4.58
N TRP A 70 17.95 1.03 -3.75
CA TRP A 70 18.81 0.92 -2.57
C TRP A 70 17.99 1.08 -1.31
N ARG A 71 18.03 0.07 -0.45
CA ARG A 71 17.37 0.04 0.84
C ARG A 71 18.38 0.17 1.97
N PHE A 72 18.09 1.04 2.92
CA PHE A 72 18.88 1.25 4.13
C PHE A 72 18.06 0.85 5.34
N MET A 73 18.55 -0.11 6.11
CA MET A 73 17.88 -0.65 7.29
C MET A 73 18.26 0.16 8.51
N ILE A 74 17.27 0.70 9.23
CA ILE A 74 17.48 1.62 10.35
C ILE A 74 16.97 0.98 11.63
N GLY A 75 17.83 0.89 12.65
CA GLY A 75 17.43 0.51 14.00
C GLY A 75 18.00 1.51 14.99
N ILE A 76 17.16 2.23 15.71
CA ILE A 76 17.59 3.29 16.66
C ILE A 76 16.96 3.02 18.02
N PRO A 77 17.78 2.89 19.11
CA PRO A 77 17.26 2.78 20.45
C PRO A 77 16.44 4.01 20.84
N MET A 78 15.22 3.79 21.29
CA MET A 78 14.35 4.85 21.79
C MET A 78 14.89 5.41 23.11
N CYS A 79 14.56 6.65 23.39
CA CYS A 79 14.98 7.36 24.59
C CYS A 79 13.77 7.79 25.45
N PRO A 80 13.97 8.19 26.72
CA PRO A 80 12.91 8.78 27.52
C PRO A 80 12.36 10.10 26.96
N THR A 81 13.09 10.71 26.01
CA THR A 81 12.69 11.92 25.28
C THR A 81 12.55 11.61 23.80
N GLU A 82 11.68 12.32 23.10
CA GLU A 82 11.54 12.26 21.64
C GLU A 82 12.89 12.56 20.98
N LEU A 83 13.21 11.82 19.92
CA LEU A 83 14.43 12.00 19.17
C LEU A 83 14.16 12.68 17.82
N GLU A 84 14.90 13.74 17.52
CA GLU A 84 15.05 14.28 16.18
C GLU A 84 16.25 13.60 15.52
N ILE A 85 16.02 12.93 14.41
CA ILE A 85 17.04 12.22 13.64
C ILE A 85 17.33 13.00 12.38
N SER A 86 18.52 13.57 12.26
CA SER A 86 19.01 14.15 11.01
C SER A 86 19.66 13.07 10.17
N TYR A 87 19.40 13.06 8.87
CA TYR A 87 20.02 12.08 7.99
C TYR A 87 20.36 12.66 6.61
N ASN A 88 21.35 12.07 5.96
CA ASN A 88 21.70 12.34 4.57
C ASN A 88 22.23 11.07 3.89
N ILE A 89 22.18 11.05 2.57
CA ILE A 89 22.71 9.97 1.75
C ILE A 89 23.95 10.49 1.02
N ASN A 90 25.08 9.81 1.19
CA ASN A 90 26.37 10.14 0.58
C ASN A 90 26.79 11.62 0.80
N GLY A 91 26.49 12.20 1.96
CA GLY A 91 26.81 13.60 2.24
C GLY A 91 25.94 14.62 1.48
N GLY A 92 24.87 14.19 0.84
CA GLY A 92 23.92 15.07 0.16
C GLY A 92 23.05 15.89 1.11
N SER A 93 21.90 16.38 0.62
CA SER A 93 20.96 17.19 1.39
C SER A 93 20.52 16.50 2.67
N SER A 94 20.48 17.23 3.77
CA SER A 94 20.04 16.74 5.07
C SER A 94 18.52 16.82 5.19
N ASN A 95 17.91 15.72 5.64
CA ASN A 95 16.53 15.62 6.02
C ASN A 95 16.40 15.25 7.51
N LYS A 96 15.20 15.31 8.03
CA LYS A 96 14.91 14.96 9.45
C LYS A 96 13.65 14.11 9.54
N PHE A 97 13.63 13.20 10.51
CA PHE A 97 12.43 12.53 10.97
C PHE A 97 12.47 12.37 12.49
N TYR A 98 11.38 11.92 13.09
CA TYR A 98 11.23 11.90 14.54
C TYR A 98 10.82 10.52 15.03
N ILE A 99 11.42 10.12 16.16
CA ILE A 99 11.11 8.87 16.85
C ILE A 99 10.47 9.22 18.19
N PRO A 100 9.32 8.61 18.54
CA PRO A 100 8.65 8.89 19.82
C PRO A 100 9.52 8.49 21.01
N ALA A 101 9.33 9.15 22.14
CA ALA A 101 9.93 8.74 23.40
C ALA A 101 9.33 7.40 23.88
N ILE A 102 10.06 6.68 24.72
CA ILE A 102 9.54 5.50 25.41
C ILE A 102 8.28 5.89 26.19
N GLY A 103 7.15 5.25 25.91
CA GLY A 103 5.86 5.55 26.53
C GLY A 103 5.11 6.77 25.99
N GLN A 104 5.67 7.51 25.04
CA GLN A 104 4.99 8.61 24.39
C GLN A 104 3.95 8.09 23.39
N HIS A 105 2.74 8.69 23.40
CA HIS A 105 1.75 8.39 22.36
C HIS A 105 2.27 8.76 20.97
N LEU A 106 2.06 7.85 20.04
CA LEU A 106 2.41 8.06 18.64
C LEU A 106 1.60 9.23 18.05
N ARG A 107 2.27 10.20 17.46
CA ARG A 107 1.62 11.23 16.63
C ARG A 107 1.67 10.78 15.19
N TRP A 108 0.53 10.49 14.62
CA TRP A 108 0.42 9.97 13.27
C TRP A 108 -0.68 10.66 12.48
N ILE A 109 -0.61 10.55 11.17
CA ILE A 109 -1.61 11.02 10.22
C ILE A 109 -2.17 9.80 9.50
N GLY A 110 -3.49 9.69 9.42
CA GLY A 110 -4.16 8.78 8.50
C GLY A 110 -4.41 9.48 7.16
N GLN A 111 -4.10 8.80 6.07
CA GLN A 111 -4.41 9.27 4.72
C GLN A 111 -4.87 8.12 3.84
N SER A 112 -5.69 8.42 2.85
CA SER A 112 -6.03 7.55 1.72
C SER A 112 -6.41 8.39 0.51
N CYS A 113 -6.55 7.78 -0.66
CA CYS A 113 -7.02 8.46 -1.86
C CYS A 113 -6.16 9.69 -2.21
N ASN A 114 -4.85 9.47 -2.34
CA ASN A 114 -3.85 10.53 -2.59
C ASN A 114 -3.82 10.93 -4.07
N GLY A 115 -4.95 11.40 -4.62
CA GLY A 115 -5.04 11.79 -6.01
C GLY A 115 -6.42 12.34 -6.36
N PHE A 116 -6.60 12.61 -7.64
CA PHE A 116 -7.87 13.04 -8.22
C PHE A 116 -8.40 12.00 -9.19
N SER A 117 -9.70 11.79 -9.18
CA SER A 117 -10.37 10.94 -10.18
C SER A 117 -10.13 11.48 -11.59
N MET A 118 -10.16 10.60 -12.58
CA MET A 118 -10.09 10.98 -14.00
C MET A 118 -11.16 12.02 -14.33
N GLY A 119 -10.75 13.09 -15.02
CA GLY A 119 -11.64 14.20 -15.41
C GLY A 119 -11.67 15.37 -14.43
N VAL A 120 -11.08 15.26 -13.26
CA VAL A 120 -10.87 16.40 -12.35
C VAL A 120 -9.57 17.11 -12.72
N ASN A 121 -9.62 18.42 -12.87
CA ASN A 121 -8.42 19.23 -13.08
C ASN A 121 -7.80 19.64 -11.73
N PRO A 122 -6.63 19.16 -11.36
CA PRO A 122 -5.99 19.53 -10.09
C PRO A 122 -5.72 21.02 -9.93
N ALA A 123 -5.58 21.78 -11.03
CA ALA A 123 -5.35 23.22 -10.98
C ALA A 123 -6.52 23.98 -10.34
N ASP A 124 -7.74 23.48 -10.44
CA ASP A 124 -8.93 24.05 -9.81
C ASP A 124 -8.88 23.99 -8.28
N PHE A 125 -7.99 23.15 -7.74
CA PHE A 125 -7.73 22.95 -6.31
C PHE A 125 -6.34 23.45 -5.87
N ASN A 126 -5.71 24.32 -6.66
CA ASN A 126 -4.35 24.82 -6.43
C ASN A 126 -3.26 23.72 -6.47
N GLY A 127 -3.48 22.68 -7.25
CA GLY A 127 -2.54 21.59 -7.48
C GLY A 127 -2.85 20.31 -6.69
N PRO A 128 -2.13 19.22 -6.97
CA PRO A 128 -2.43 17.91 -6.41
C PRO A 128 -1.94 17.69 -4.97
N HIS A 129 -1.13 18.59 -4.43
CA HIS A 129 -0.44 18.37 -3.15
C HIS A 129 -0.87 19.33 -2.03
N LYS A 130 -1.99 20.02 -2.17
CA LYS A 130 -2.41 21.10 -1.25
C LYS A 130 -2.61 20.63 0.20
N LEU A 131 -3.15 19.42 0.39
CA LEU A 131 -3.28 18.81 1.71
C LEU A 131 -1.91 18.43 2.30
N TRP A 132 -0.95 18.06 1.46
CA TRP A 132 0.41 17.78 1.91
C TRP A 132 1.19 19.01 2.32
N ASP A 133 0.91 20.18 1.72
CA ASP A 133 1.42 21.47 2.22
C ASP A 133 0.97 21.71 3.66
N ASP A 134 -0.31 21.43 3.95
CA ASP A 134 -0.87 21.58 5.30
C ASP A 134 -0.26 20.56 6.28
N VAL A 135 -0.10 19.31 5.86
CA VAL A 135 0.60 18.27 6.64
C VAL A 135 2.01 18.71 7.02
N LEU A 136 2.77 19.25 6.07
CA LEU A 136 4.14 19.73 6.32
C LEU A 136 4.15 20.95 7.25
N ASN A 137 3.18 21.86 7.11
CA ASN A 137 3.04 22.99 8.01
C ASN A 137 2.78 22.57 9.46
N HIS A 138 1.91 21.58 9.67
CA HIS A 138 1.66 21.02 10.99
C HIS A 138 2.88 20.22 11.52
N HIS A 139 3.51 19.42 10.65
CA HIS A 139 4.72 18.67 10.99
C HIS A 139 5.86 19.58 11.48
N ASN A 140 6.04 20.74 10.84
CA ASN A 140 7.06 21.73 11.24
C ASN A 140 6.77 22.34 12.62
N GLN A 141 5.52 22.40 13.07
CA GLN A 141 5.12 22.92 14.37
C GLN A 141 5.15 21.84 15.46
N LYS A 142 4.62 20.67 15.13
CA LYS A 142 4.56 19.50 16.00
C LYS A 142 4.79 18.24 15.17
N PRO A 143 6.02 17.70 15.18
CA PRO A 143 6.40 16.62 14.28
C PRO A 143 5.51 15.38 14.42
N TYR A 144 5.14 14.78 13.30
CA TYR A 144 4.52 13.48 13.24
C TYR A 144 5.58 12.37 13.21
N HIS A 145 5.28 11.24 13.82
CA HIS A 145 6.15 10.08 13.86
C HIS A 145 5.88 9.10 12.72
N ALA A 146 4.66 9.09 12.19
CA ALA A 146 4.26 8.20 11.10
C ALA A 146 3.13 8.80 10.23
N VAL A 147 3.13 8.41 8.97
CA VAL A 147 1.96 8.45 8.08
C VAL A 147 1.42 7.03 7.95
N ILE A 148 0.12 6.87 8.18
CA ILE A 148 -0.58 5.60 8.02
C ILE A 148 -1.45 5.72 6.77
N GLY A 149 -1.06 5.01 5.71
CA GLY A 149 -1.72 5.04 4.41
C GLY A 149 -2.73 3.92 4.26
N GLY A 150 -4.00 4.28 4.09
CA GLY A 150 -5.13 3.37 3.95
C GLY A 150 -5.41 2.89 2.53
N GLY A 151 -4.45 3.03 1.61
CA GLY A 151 -4.59 2.68 0.20
C GLY A 151 -4.73 3.89 -0.71
N ASP A 152 -4.60 3.68 -2.02
CA ASP A 152 -4.62 4.71 -3.06
C ASP A 152 -3.55 5.79 -2.85
N GLN A 153 -2.37 5.40 -2.47
CA GLN A 153 -1.24 6.33 -2.37
C GLN A 153 -0.84 6.88 -3.73
N ILE A 154 -1.23 6.18 -4.79
CA ILE A 154 -1.02 6.56 -6.18
C ILE A 154 -2.21 6.11 -7.03
N TYR A 155 -2.60 6.92 -8.03
CA TYR A 155 -3.66 6.60 -8.97
C TYR A 155 -3.06 6.10 -10.29
N CYS A 156 -3.07 4.78 -10.49
CA CYS A 156 -2.47 4.13 -11.65
C CYS A 156 -3.40 4.03 -12.86
N ASP A 157 -4.66 4.49 -12.74
CA ASP A 157 -5.67 4.40 -13.82
C ASP A 157 -5.25 5.06 -15.14
N VAL A 158 -4.34 6.03 -15.07
CA VAL A 158 -3.80 6.69 -16.25
C VAL A 158 -3.02 5.73 -17.17
N LEU A 159 -2.71 4.51 -16.72
CA LEU A 159 -2.16 3.42 -17.55
C LEU A 159 -3.04 3.12 -18.77
N MET A 160 -4.36 3.36 -18.66
CA MET A 160 -5.30 3.20 -19.75
C MET A 160 -5.04 4.15 -20.94
N ARG A 161 -4.11 5.09 -20.79
CA ARG A 161 -3.66 6.00 -21.87
C ARG A 161 -2.38 5.50 -22.56
N GLU A 162 -1.79 4.40 -22.10
CA GLU A 162 -0.60 3.84 -22.77
C GLU A 162 -0.97 3.39 -24.18
N PRO A 163 -0.18 3.78 -25.21
CA PRO A 163 -0.51 3.48 -26.61
C PRO A 163 -0.68 1.98 -26.88
N GLU A 164 0.12 1.14 -26.23
CA GLU A 164 0.11 -0.31 -26.42
C GLU A 164 -1.14 -0.99 -25.86
N LEU A 165 -1.92 -0.27 -25.03
CA LEU A 165 -3.16 -0.76 -24.43
C LEU A 165 -4.42 -0.29 -25.19
N GLN A 166 -4.31 0.61 -26.18
CA GLN A 166 -5.47 1.26 -26.78
C GLN A 166 -6.42 0.27 -27.44
N ASP A 167 -5.93 -0.72 -28.17
CA ASP A 167 -6.77 -1.75 -28.81
C ASP A 167 -7.60 -2.50 -27.76
N TRP A 168 -7.02 -2.79 -26.61
CA TRP A 168 -7.72 -3.43 -25.49
C TRP A 168 -8.68 -2.47 -24.79
N VAL A 169 -8.29 -1.22 -24.56
CA VAL A 169 -9.12 -0.21 -23.90
C VAL A 169 -10.36 0.09 -24.71
N GLU A 170 -10.21 0.30 -26.02
CA GLU A 170 -11.29 0.68 -26.95
C GLU A 170 -12.19 -0.49 -27.35
N CYS A 171 -11.77 -1.74 -27.11
CA CYS A 171 -12.58 -2.91 -27.42
C CYS A 171 -13.88 -2.89 -26.60
N VAL A 172 -15.00 -2.81 -27.31
CA VAL A 172 -16.34 -2.76 -26.71
C VAL A 172 -16.96 -4.14 -26.51
N ASP A 173 -16.50 -5.17 -27.24
CA ASP A 173 -16.94 -6.54 -27.03
C ASP A 173 -16.22 -7.14 -25.81
N GLY A 174 -16.97 -7.38 -24.73
CA GLY A 174 -16.41 -7.89 -23.50
C GLY A 174 -15.78 -9.29 -23.62
N ASN A 175 -16.27 -10.14 -24.53
CA ASN A 175 -15.69 -11.47 -24.75
C ASN A 175 -14.38 -11.38 -25.52
N GLU A 176 -14.32 -10.54 -26.54
CA GLU A 176 -13.12 -10.26 -27.29
C GLU A 176 -12.06 -9.64 -26.37
N LYS A 177 -12.42 -8.59 -25.63
CA LYS A 177 -11.55 -7.91 -24.67
C LYS A 177 -10.91 -8.87 -23.65
N GLN A 178 -11.70 -9.80 -23.11
CA GLN A 178 -11.23 -10.79 -22.14
C GLN A 178 -10.33 -11.87 -22.75
N SER A 179 -10.44 -12.10 -24.06
CA SER A 179 -9.64 -13.09 -24.77
C SER A 179 -8.40 -12.52 -25.47
N MET A 180 -8.22 -11.20 -25.45
CA MET A 180 -7.05 -10.57 -26.06
C MET A 180 -5.75 -11.09 -25.46
N PRO A 181 -4.79 -11.49 -26.29
CA PRO A 181 -3.53 -12.04 -25.80
C PRO A 181 -2.66 -10.96 -25.18
N LEU A 182 -1.98 -11.30 -24.10
CA LEU A 182 -0.92 -10.48 -23.55
C LEU A 182 0.30 -10.53 -24.45
N THR A 183 0.64 -9.43 -25.10
CA THR A 183 1.84 -9.32 -25.93
C THR A 183 3.05 -8.87 -25.09
N GLU A 184 4.26 -9.10 -25.60
CA GLU A 184 5.49 -8.57 -24.98
C GLU A 184 5.47 -7.05 -24.93
N SER A 185 4.93 -6.39 -25.97
CA SER A 185 4.78 -4.94 -26.03
C SER A 185 3.90 -4.41 -24.89
N ILE A 186 2.74 -5.04 -24.64
CA ILE A 186 1.85 -4.67 -23.54
C ILE A 186 2.55 -4.92 -22.18
N SER A 187 3.17 -6.09 -22.00
CA SER A 187 3.90 -6.40 -20.76
C SER A 187 4.99 -5.38 -20.46
N TYR A 188 5.75 -5.01 -21.47
CA TYR A 188 6.79 -3.99 -21.36
C TYR A 188 6.21 -2.60 -21.05
N ALA A 189 5.10 -2.22 -21.71
CA ALA A 189 4.44 -0.94 -21.49
C ALA A 189 3.93 -0.81 -20.04
N LEU A 190 3.33 -1.88 -19.50
CA LEU A 190 2.88 -1.90 -18.11
C LEU A 190 4.03 -1.69 -17.14
N ASP A 191 5.11 -2.44 -17.30
CA ASP A 191 6.28 -2.34 -16.40
C ASP A 191 6.93 -0.95 -16.48
N ARG A 192 7.10 -0.43 -17.69
CA ARG A 192 7.56 0.95 -17.94
C ARG A 192 6.65 2.00 -17.29
N PHE A 193 5.34 1.83 -17.43
CA PHE A 193 4.35 2.74 -16.87
C PHE A 193 4.48 2.80 -15.35
N PHE A 194 4.36 1.66 -14.66
CA PHE A 194 4.41 1.62 -13.21
C PHE A 194 5.70 2.20 -12.67
N PHE A 195 6.86 1.81 -13.21
CA PHE A 195 8.15 2.39 -12.80
C PHE A 195 8.17 3.91 -12.91
N ASN A 196 7.83 4.44 -14.08
CA ASN A 196 7.88 5.87 -14.32
C ASN A 196 6.86 6.64 -13.48
N HIS A 197 5.66 6.09 -13.34
CA HIS A 197 4.56 6.71 -12.60
C HIS A 197 4.87 6.77 -11.11
N TYR A 198 5.33 5.68 -10.50
CA TYR A 198 5.79 5.66 -9.13
C TYR A 198 6.95 6.63 -8.90
N CYS A 199 8.00 6.59 -9.73
CA CYS A 199 9.12 7.51 -9.63
C CYS A 199 8.70 8.97 -9.72
N LYS A 200 7.75 9.29 -10.61
CA LYS A 200 7.22 10.64 -10.77
C LYS A 200 6.44 11.08 -9.54
N TRP A 201 5.50 10.27 -9.07
CA TRP A 201 4.59 10.62 -7.98
C TRP A 201 5.32 10.72 -6.64
N PHE A 202 6.13 9.73 -6.30
CA PHE A 202 6.82 9.65 -5.01
C PHE A 202 7.99 10.64 -4.84
N ARG A 203 8.36 11.37 -5.86
CA ARG A 203 9.31 12.49 -5.77
C ARG A 203 8.65 13.86 -5.93
N SER A 204 7.34 13.93 -6.14
CA SER A 204 6.70 15.17 -6.56
C SER A 204 6.18 15.99 -5.39
N GLY A 205 6.44 17.28 -5.43
CA GLY A 205 5.85 18.30 -4.57
C GLY A 205 5.92 17.99 -3.08
N SER A 206 4.94 18.48 -2.35
CA SER A 206 4.89 18.32 -0.90
C SER A 206 4.64 16.88 -0.45
N PHE A 207 4.07 16.02 -1.31
CA PHE A 207 3.98 14.59 -1.00
C PHE A 207 5.38 13.96 -0.94
N GLY A 208 6.19 14.14 -1.99
CA GLY A 208 7.57 13.63 -2.02
C GLY A 208 8.42 14.18 -0.86
N GLU A 209 8.21 15.45 -0.49
CA GLU A 209 8.84 16.05 0.68
C GLU A 209 8.36 15.41 1.99
N ALA A 210 7.06 15.21 2.15
CA ALA A 210 6.47 14.63 3.37
C ALA A 210 7.00 13.22 3.64
N ILE A 211 7.05 12.34 2.63
CA ILE A 211 7.54 10.96 2.78
C ILE A 211 9.05 10.83 2.97
N SER A 212 9.79 11.91 2.74
CA SER A 212 11.20 12.00 3.12
C SER A 212 11.42 12.46 4.56
N LYS A 213 10.38 12.96 5.24
CA LYS A 213 10.44 13.49 6.60
C LYS A 213 9.59 12.73 7.61
N ILE A 214 8.57 12.01 7.14
CA ILE A 214 7.65 11.27 8.00
C ILE A 214 7.60 9.82 7.51
N PRO A 215 8.09 8.87 8.30
CA PRO A 215 8.05 7.45 7.93
C PRO A 215 6.62 6.97 7.70
N GLN A 216 6.40 6.20 6.62
CA GLN A 216 5.07 5.71 6.23
C GLN A 216 4.88 4.23 6.52
N VAL A 217 3.64 3.87 6.80
CA VAL A 217 3.15 2.49 6.80
C VAL A 217 1.90 2.46 5.93
N ASN A 218 1.92 1.72 4.83
CA ASN A 218 0.86 1.73 3.83
C ASN A 218 0.23 0.35 3.67
N ILE A 219 -1.06 0.33 3.38
CA ILE A 219 -1.73 -0.82 2.77
C ILE A 219 -2.05 -0.52 1.30
N LEU A 220 -2.40 -1.56 0.56
CA LEU A 220 -2.83 -1.50 -0.83
C LEU A 220 -4.32 -1.17 -0.92
N ASP A 221 -4.72 -0.38 -1.95
CA ASP A 221 -6.08 -0.36 -2.45
C ASP A 221 -6.09 -0.40 -4.00
N ASP A 222 -7.26 -0.32 -4.64
CA ASP A 222 -7.39 -0.63 -6.07
C ASP A 222 -6.63 0.33 -6.99
N HIS A 223 -6.68 1.63 -6.73
CA HIS A 223 -5.98 2.60 -7.58
C HIS A 223 -4.45 2.52 -7.53
N ASP A 224 -3.88 1.90 -6.50
CA ASP A 224 -2.45 1.54 -6.51
C ASP A 224 -2.12 0.53 -7.64
N LEU A 225 -3.15 -0.15 -8.16
CA LEU A 225 -3.10 -1.09 -9.30
C LEU A 225 -3.91 -0.57 -10.48
N ILE A 226 -5.24 -0.62 -10.37
CA ILE A 226 -6.24 -0.10 -11.30
C ILE A 226 -7.62 -0.11 -10.63
N ASP A 227 -8.45 0.91 -10.87
CA ASP A 227 -9.81 1.09 -10.34
C ASP A 227 -10.60 -0.23 -10.35
N GLY A 228 -11.14 -0.60 -9.19
CA GLY A 228 -11.97 -1.76 -8.99
C GLY A 228 -11.25 -3.12 -9.04
N PHE A 229 -9.92 -3.18 -8.97
CA PHE A 229 -9.23 -4.47 -8.93
C PHE A 229 -9.73 -5.36 -7.79
N GLY A 230 -10.03 -6.63 -8.09
CA GLY A 230 -10.67 -7.57 -7.15
C GLY A 230 -12.20 -7.47 -7.10
N SER A 231 -12.80 -6.49 -7.78
CA SER A 231 -14.24 -6.21 -7.76
C SER A 231 -14.92 -6.49 -9.10
N TYR A 232 -14.25 -7.21 -9.98
CA TYR A 232 -14.80 -7.63 -11.26
C TYR A 232 -15.02 -9.14 -11.29
N PRO A 233 -15.89 -9.65 -12.21
CA PRO A 233 -16.07 -11.09 -12.38
C PRO A 233 -14.74 -11.81 -12.70
N ASP A 234 -14.56 -13.01 -12.17
CA ASP A 234 -13.37 -13.86 -12.34
C ASP A 234 -12.90 -13.93 -13.79
N LYS A 235 -13.84 -14.01 -14.74
CA LYS A 235 -13.51 -14.07 -16.17
C LYS A 235 -12.69 -12.85 -16.66
N LEU A 236 -12.96 -11.65 -16.12
CA LEU A 236 -12.17 -10.45 -16.42
C LEU A 236 -10.88 -10.44 -15.59
N MET A 237 -10.97 -10.77 -14.32
CA MET A 237 -9.82 -10.77 -13.42
C MET A 237 -8.70 -11.73 -13.89
N PHE A 238 -9.08 -12.89 -14.43
CA PHE A 238 -8.13 -13.85 -15.01
C PHE A 238 -7.81 -13.61 -16.49
N SER A 239 -8.38 -12.57 -17.13
CA SER A 239 -8.03 -12.26 -18.51
C SER A 239 -6.55 -11.84 -18.60
N PRO A 240 -5.85 -12.19 -19.70
CA PRO A 240 -4.39 -12.07 -19.76
C PRO A 240 -3.86 -10.68 -19.46
N ILE A 241 -4.49 -9.65 -20.04
CA ILE A 241 -4.03 -8.25 -19.88
C ILE A 241 -4.41 -7.72 -18.51
N PHE A 242 -5.67 -7.90 -18.06
CA PHE A 242 -6.10 -7.36 -16.76
C PHE A 242 -5.37 -8.01 -15.58
N ASN A 243 -5.16 -9.33 -15.65
CA ASN A 243 -4.36 -10.05 -14.65
C ASN A 243 -2.91 -9.56 -14.63
N LYS A 244 -2.32 -9.28 -15.79
CA LYS A 244 -0.97 -8.72 -15.88
C LYS A 244 -0.88 -7.32 -15.27
N ILE A 245 -1.91 -6.48 -15.46
CA ILE A 245 -1.98 -5.15 -14.80
C ILE A 245 -1.92 -5.33 -13.29
N GLY A 246 -2.77 -6.17 -12.72
CA GLY A 246 -2.79 -6.43 -11.28
C GLY A 246 -1.47 -6.99 -10.75
N SER A 247 -0.92 -8.00 -11.41
CA SER A 247 0.35 -8.61 -11.00
C SER A 247 1.52 -7.63 -11.06
N CYS A 248 1.59 -6.83 -12.12
CA CYS A 248 2.63 -5.82 -12.29
C CYS A 248 2.48 -4.70 -11.24
N GLY A 249 1.27 -4.17 -11.08
CA GLY A 249 1.01 -3.12 -10.08
C GLY A 249 1.32 -3.58 -8.66
N PHE A 250 0.93 -4.81 -8.31
CA PHE A 250 1.21 -5.36 -7.00
C PHE A 250 2.72 -5.48 -6.72
N PHE A 251 3.50 -5.92 -7.71
CA PHE A 251 4.95 -5.94 -7.61
C PHE A 251 5.53 -4.55 -7.33
N TRP A 252 5.11 -3.53 -8.09
CA TRP A 252 5.59 -2.16 -7.91
C TRP A 252 5.13 -1.53 -6.60
N TYR A 253 3.93 -1.87 -6.13
CA TYR A 253 3.47 -1.51 -4.79
C TYR A 253 4.39 -2.08 -3.71
N LEU A 254 4.70 -3.37 -3.75
CA LEU A 254 5.60 -3.98 -2.79
C LEU A 254 6.97 -3.29 -2.76
N LEU A 255 7.52 -3.01 -3.93
CA LEU A 255 8.83 -2.41 -4.06
C LEU A 255 8.86 -0.96 -3.56
N PHE A 256 7.92 -0.12 -4.00
CA PHE A 256 7.92 1.31 -3.66
C PHE A 256 7.31 1.64 -2.30
N GLN A 257 6.36 0.87 -1.83
CA GLN A 257 5.63 1.21 -0.62
C GLN A 257 6.00 0.31 0.56
N GLN A 258 6.39 -0.93 0.31
CA GLN A 258 6.80 -1.86 1.34
C GLN A 258 8.32 -2.04 1.44
N PHE A 259 9.07 -1.58 0.46
CA PHE A 259 10.53 -1.74 0.34
C PHE A 259 10.95 -3.21 0.39
N VAL A 260 10.15 -4.06 -0.20
CA VAL A 260 10.38 -5.49 -0.32
C VAL A 260 10.35 -5.92 -1.78
N VAL A 261 10.97 -7.05 -2.07
CA VAL A 261 10.88 -7.73 -3.36
C VAL A 261 10.35 -9.11 -3.11
N ASP A 262 9.44 -9.56 -3.97
CA ASP A 262 9.21 -10.98 -4.12
C ASP A 262 10.29 -11.50 -5.05
N GLU A 263 11.16 -12.38 -4.56
CA GLU A 263 12.18 -12.97 -5.39
C GLU A 263 11.50 -13.83 -6.45
N VAL A 264 11.79 -13.52 -7.70
CA VAL A 264 11.12 -14.06 -8.90
C VAL A 264 11.15 -15.58 -9.02
N ASP A 265 11.96 -16.26 -8.23
CA ASP A 265 11.98 -17.72 -8.12
C ASP A 265 10.90 -18.26 -7.18
N GLY A 266 10.04 -17.41 -6.66
CA GLY A 266 8.88 -17.77 -5.85
C GLY A 266 9.22 -18.16 -4.42
N SER A 267 10.42 -17.89 -3.97
CA SER A 267 10.82 -18.37 -2.66
C SER A 267 10.54 -17.42 -1.52
N ARG A 268 10.59 -16.06 -1.71
CA ARG A 268 10.51 -15.19 -0.52
C ARG A 268 10.19 -13.74 -0.80
N MET A 269 9.22 -13.22 -0.06
CA MET A 269 9.14 -11.79 0.22
C MET A 269 10.08 -11.46 1.37
N THR A 270 11.04 -10.58 1.13
CA THR A 270 11.91 -10.10 2.21
C THR A 270 11.36 -8.79 2.76
N SER A 271 10.93 -8.82 4.02
CA SER A 271 10.77 -7.60 4.80
C SER A 271 12.15 -6.97 5.03
N PRO A 272 12.22 -5.64 5.22
CA PRO A 272 13.45 -4.99 5.65
C PRO A 272 14.16 -5.68 6.82
N PHE A 273 13.45 -6.39 7.67
CA PHE A 273 13.96 -7.00 8.90
C PHE A 273 13.93 -8.53 8.93
N GLY A 274 13.98 -9.14 7.81
CA GLY A 274 14.11 -10.58 7.71
C GLY A 274 13.27 -11.16 6.58
N GLU A 275 13.61 -12.38 6.25
CA GLU A 275 12.87 -13.16 5.29
C GLU A 275 11.48 -13.43 5.85
N ILE A 276 10.48 -13.04 5.09
CA ILE A 276 9.14 -13.53 5.28
C ILE A 276 9.00 -14.60 4.21
N SER A 277 9.22 -15.84 4.61
CA SER A 277 8.77 -16.97 3.80
C SER A 277 7.31 -16.75 3.45
N LYS A 278 6.81 -17.35 2.39
CA LYS A 278 5.40 -17.30 1.99
C LYS A 278 4.55 -17.22 3.25
N SER A 279 3.67 -16.24 3.34
CA SER A 279 2.96 -15.88 4.57
C SER A 279 2.37 -17.10 5.29
N GLN A 280 1.94 -18.10 4.53
CA GLN A 280 1.42 -19.37 5.03
C GLN A 280 2.48 -20.23 5.74
N GLU A 281 3.68 -20.34 5.19
CA GLU A 281 4.78 -21.09 5.80
C GLU A 281 5.26 -20.42 7.08
N TYR A 282 5.39 -19.09 7.05
CA TYR A 282 5.77 -18.33 8.23
C TYR A 282 4.77 -18.47 9.38
N VAL A 283 3.47 -18.43 9.07
CA VAL A 283 2.41 -18.66 10.07
C VAL A 283 2.43 -20.11 10.55
N ASN A 284 2.65 -21.07 9.67
CA ASN A 284 2.70 -22.49 10.02
C ASN A 284 3.93 -22.86 10.86
N GLU A 285 5.09 -22.30 10.57
CA GLU A 285 6.30 -22.50 11.38
C GLU A 285 6.17 -21.93 12.79
N ARG A 286 5.39 -20.89 12.96
CA ARG A 286 5.15 -20.23 14.24
C ARG A 286 3.80 -20.58 14.87
N SER A 287 2.99 -21.38 14.21
CA SER A 287 1.75 -21.86 14.77
C SER A 287 1.99 -23.20 15.45
N ASN A 288 1.61 -23.29 16.69
CA ASN A 288 1.34 -24.58 17.27
C ASN A 288 -0.16 -24.82 17.24
N ILE A 289 -0.56 -26.05 17.21
CA ILE A 289 -1.94 -26.50 17.35
C ILE A 289 -2.94 -25.72 16.48
N ASN A 290 -3.37 -26.31 15.38
CA ASN A 290 -4.45 -25.85 14.49
C ASN A 290 -4.19 -24.55 13.69
N GLY A 291 -2.95 -24.24 13.34
CA GLY A 291 -2.65 -23.06 12.53
C GLY A 291 -2.79 -21.73 13.28
N VAL A 292 -2.91 -21.76 14.59
CA VAL A 292 -2.96 -20.56 15.44
C VAL A 292 -1.55 -20.11 15.78
N PRO A 293 -1.14 -18.89 15.43
CA PRO A 293 0.17 -18.35 15.81
C PRO A 293 0.36 -18.33 17.31
N GLN A 294 1.45 -18.89 17.78
CA GLN A 294 1.75 -19.00 19.20
C GLN A 294 2.51 -17.86 19.78
N PRO A 295 2.36 -17.77 21.14
CA PRO A 295 1.64 -16.64 21.63
C PRO A 295 2.24 -15.46 20.93
N TYR A 296 1.40 -14.68 20.35
CA TYR A 296 1.79 -13.55 19.59
C TYR A 296 2.60 -12.66 20.51
N GLN A 297 3.91 -12.72 20.39
CA GLN A 297 4.76 -11.83 21.14
C GLN A 297 4.82 -10.52 20.37
N HIS A 298 4.26 -9.48 20.94
CA HIS A 298 4.28 -8.11 20.43
C HIS A 298 5.70 -7.54 20.23
N THR A 299 6.70 -8.23 20.72
CA THR A 299 8.12 -8.00 20.49
C THR A 299 8.57 -8.37 19.07
N PHE A 300 7.70 -8.93 18.26
CA PHE A 300 8.06 -9.24 16.88
C PHE A 300 7.95 -8.02 15.97
N LYS A 301 8.86 -7.98 15.02
CA LYS A 301 8.88 -7.16 13.82
C LYS A 301 7.55 -7.21 13.09
N SER A 302 7.32 -6.28 12.17
CA SER A 302 6.19 -6.33 11.24
C SER A 302 6.04 -7.73 10.66
N MET A 303 4.82 -8.22 10.64
CA MET A 303 4.50 -9.52 10.11
C MET A 303 3.50 -9.38 8.97
N ILE A 304 3.78 -10.07 7.89
CA ILE A 304 2.87 -10.24 6.77
C ILE A 304 2.18 -11.58 6.93
N ILE A 305 0.87 -11.59 6.87
CA ILE A 305 0.05 -12.79 7.04
C ILE A 305 -0.97 -12.89 5.91
N GLY A 306 -1.45 -14.09 5.70
CA GLY A 306 -2.50 -14.39 4.73
C GLY A 306 -2.14 -15.57 3.83
N GLY A 307 -3.03 -15.87 2.90
CA GLY A 307 -2.88 -16.92 1.91
C GLY A 307 -2.25 -16.42 0.61
N GLU A 308 -2.30 -17.25 -0.41
CA GLU A 308 -1.95 -16.84 -1.76
C GLU A 308 -3.02 -15.89 -2.32
N GLY A 309 -2.60 -14.88 -3.07
CA GLY A 309 -3.52 -14.00 -3.79
C GLY A 309 -4.32 -14.77 -4.83
N VAL A 310 -5.59 -14.39 -5.00
CA VAL A 310 -6.47 -15.06 -5.96
C VAL A 310 -6.09 -14.70 -7.40
N TYR A 311 -5.80 -13.42 -7.62
CA TYR A 311 -5.58 -12.87 -8.97
C TYR A 311 -4.15 -12.44 -9.21
N VAL A 312 -3.32 -12.42 -8.20
CA VAL A 312 -1.90 -12.07 -8.28
C VAL A 312 -1.03 -13.23 -7.84
N PRO A 313 0.17 -13.42 -8.44
CA PRO A 313 1.05 -14.54 -8.11
C PRO A 313 1.84 -14.34 -6.81
N TYR A 314 1.39 -13.43 -5.96
CA TYR A 314 2.04 -13.05 -4.70
C TYR A 314 1.16 -13.40 -3.52
N PRO A 315 1.75 -13.69 -2.34
CA PRO A 315 1.00 -13.80 -1.10
C PRO A 315 0.30 -12.48 -0.79
N THR A 316 -0.86 -12.58 -0.14
CA THR A 316 -1.57 -11.40 0.38
C THR A 316 -0.72 -10.66 1.39
N HIS A 317 -0.74 -9.34 1.31
CA HIS A 317 0.10 -8.48 2.13
C HIS A 317 -0.68 -7.87 3.29
N ASN A 318 -1.30 -8.73 4.11
CA ASN A 318 -1.90 -8.28 5.36
C ASN A 318 -0.79 -7.97 6.37
N LEU A 319 -0.67 -6.71 6.74
CA LEU A 319 0.42 -6.21 7.56
C LEU A 319 -0.02 -6.04 9.01
N ILE A 320 0.67 -6.72 9.92
CA ILE A 320 0.52 -6.52 11.36
C ILE A 320 1.80 -5.94 11.90
N THR A 321 1.69 -4.83 12.65
CA THR A 321 2.87 -4.19 13.24
C THR A 321 2.55 -3.51 14.56
N TYR A 322 3.52 -3.53 15.47
CA TYR A 322 3.50 -2.72 16.68
C TYR A 322 4.14 -1.37 16.39
N LEU A 323 3.31 -0.33 16.31
CA LEU A 323 3.78 1.03 15.95
C LEU A 323 4.42 1.79 17.13
N GLY A 324 4.46 1.20 18.31
CA GLY A 324 5.04 1.85 19.46
C GLY A 324 4.14 1.74 20.68
N PRO A 325 4.43 2.49 21.75
CA PRO A 325 3.75 2.30 23.00
C PRO A 325 2.23 2.30 22.83
N LYS A 326 1.59 1.18 23.17
CA LYS A 326 0.14 1.03 23.26
C LYS A 326 -0.62 1.01 21.91
N VAL A 327 0.05 1.18 20.77
CA VAL A 327 -0.59 1.23 19.43
C VAL A 327 -0.19 0.03 18.60
N TYR A 328 -1.18 -0.72 18.18
CA TYR A 328 -1.04 -1.84 17.26
C TYR A 328 -1.75 -1.53 15.93
N MET A 329 -1.15 -1.89 14.82
CA MET A 329 -1.75 -1.70 13.51
C MET A 329 -2.03 -3.04 12.85
N LEU A 330 -3.21 -3.18 12.30
CA LEU A 330 -3.63 -4.25 11.41
C LEU A 330 -4.09 -3.65 10.10
N GLY A 331 -3.31 -3.84 9.05
CA GLY A 331 -3.64 -3.46 7.69
C GLY A 331 -4.03 -4.67 6.87
N LEU A 332 -5.26 -4.70 6.35
CA LEU A 332 -5.73 -5.80 5.52
C LEU A 332 -5.54 -5.50 4.04
N ASP A 333 -4.93 -6.45 3.34
CA ASP A 333 -4.90 -6.46 1.88
C ASP A 333 -6.26 -6.91 1.35
N CYS A 334 -7.10 -5.94 1.08
CA CYS A 334 -8.45 -6.17 0.57
C CYS A 334 -8.49 -6.36 -0.95
N ARG A 335 -7.37 -6.52 -1.63
CA ARG A 335 -7.32 -6.60 -3.11
C ARG A 335 -6.80 -7.92 -3.65
N ALA A 336 -5.75 -8.48 -3.06
CA ALA A 336 -5.15 -9.73 -3.56
C ALA A 336 -6.06 -10.95 -3.34
N GLU A 337 -6.81 -11.00 -2.23
CA GLU A 337 -7.77 -12.08 -1.93
C GLU A 337 -9.22 -11.74 -2.31
N ARG A 338 -9.48 -10.54 -2.79
CA ARG A 338 -10.83 -10.06 -3.02
C ARG A 338 -11.49 -10.75 -4.20
N LYS A 339 -12.76 -11.11 -4.01
CA LYS A 339 -13.72 -11.56 -5.03
C LYS A 339 -15.01 -10.77 -4.87
N LEU A 340 -15.96 -10.97 -5.80
CA LEU A 340 -17.29 -10.38 -5.69
C LEU A 340 -18.01 -10.75 -4.39
N ASP A 341 -17.75 -11.93 -3.88
CA ASP A 341 -18.38 -12.51 -2.69
C ASP A 341 -17.44 -12.63 -1.48
N GLN A 342 -16.23 -12.08 -1.56
CA GLN A 342 -15.19 -12.23 -0.54
C GLN A 342 -14.31 -10.99 -0.46
N MET A 343 -14.11 -10.44 0.72
CA MET A 343 -13.11 -9.38 0.97
C MET A 343 -11.71 -9.99 1.24
N CYS A 344 -11.63 -10.87 2.21
CA CYS A 344 -10.48 -11.69 2.52
C CYS A 344 -10.92 -13.13 2.72
N SER A 345 -10.05 -14.09 2.50
CA SER A 345 -10.37 -15.51 2.71
C SER A 345 -10.71 -15.81 4.17
N LYS A 346 -11.51 -16.88 4.37
CA LYS A 346 -11.78 -17.35 5.73
C LYS A 346 -10.51 -17.63 6.52
N GLN A 347 -9.49 -18.14 5.84
CA GLN A 347 -8.19 -18.44 6.46
C GLN A 347 -7.51 -17.18 6.97
N THR A 348 -7.46 -16.13 6.17
CA THR A 348 -6.92 -14.82 6.59
C THR A 348 -7.67 -14.28 7.81
N TRP A 349 -9.01 -14.35 7.81
CA TRP A 349 -9.80 -13.95 8.96
C TRP A 349 -9.52 -14.77 10.22
N ASP A 350 -9.41 -16.08 10.09
CA ASP A 350 -9.10 -16.94 11.24
C ASP A 350 -7.72 -16.59 11.85
N ILE A 351 -6.72 -16.26 11.01
CA ILE A 351 -5.41 -15.81 11.47
C ILE A 351 -5.50 -14.44 12.14
N VAL A 352 -6.16 -13.48 11.50
CA VAL A 352 -6.34 -12.12 12.04
C VAL A 352 -6.99 -12.15 13.42
N PHE A 353 -8.10 -12.89 13.56
CA PHE A 353 -8.76 -13.01 14.86
C PHE A 353 -7.93 -13.78 15.88
N SER A 354 -7.13 -14.73 15.45
CA SER A 354 -6.17 -15.39 16.34
C SER A 354 -5.15 -14.39 16.90
N VAL A 355 -4.57 -13.58 16.02
CA VAL A 355 -3.62 -12.53 16.44
C VAL A 355 -4.27 -11.56 17.42
N LEU A 356 -5.47 -11.06 17.11
CA LEU A 356 -6.18 -10.10 17.97
C LEU A 356 -6.51 -10.63 19.36
N ARG A 357 -6.69 -11.95 19.52
CA ARG A 357 -6.91 -12.58 20.84
C ARG A 357 -5.66 -12.64 21.70
N HIS A 358 -4.49 -12.53 21.11
CA HIS A 358 -3.20 -12.70 21.77
C HIS A 358 -2.39 -11.40 21.82
N LEU A 359 -3.07 -10.27 21.62
CA LEU A 359 -2.42 -8.97 21.78
C LEU A 359 -1.94 -8.78 23.20
N PRO A 360 -0.80 -8.10 23.39
CA PRO A 360 -0.31 -7.75 24.72
C PRO A 360 -1.30 -6.90 25.51
N GLN A 361 -1.34 -7.08 26.82
CA GLN A 361 -2.25 -6.33 27.69
C GLN A 361 -2.01 -4.81 27.68
N GLU A 362 -0.80 -4.39 27.36
CA GLU A 362 -0.43 -2.98 27.24
C GLU A 362 -0.94 -2.30 25.98
N VAL A 363 -1.45 -3.04 25.00
CA VAL A 363 -2.07 -2.46 23.78
C VAL A 363 -3.40 -1.82 24.16
N GLU A 364 -3.48 -0.51 24.02
CA GLU A 364 -4.69 0.27 24.29
C GLU A 364 -5.44 0.66 23.03
N GLN A 365 -4.75 0.69 21.89
CA GLN A 365 -5.31 1.14 20.62
C GLN A 365 -4.93 0.19 19.50
N ILE A 366 -5.92 -0.16 18.69
CA ILE A 366 -5.73 -0.90 17.44
C ILE A 366 -6.14 0.02 16.30
N VAL A 367 -5.20 0.32 15.42
CA VAL A 367 -5.46 0.97 14.14
C VAL A 367 -5.78 -0.12 13.14
N TRP A 368 -7.02 -0.16 12.71
CA TRP A 368 -7.47 -1.13 11.73
C TRP A 368 -7.64 -0.45 10.36
N LEU A 369 -6.76 -0.77 9.43
CA LEU A 369 -6.83 -0.28 8.07
C LEU A 369 -7.50 -1.32 7.17
N ILE A 370 -8.53 -0.87 6.47
CA ILE A 370 -9.30 -1.71 5.56
C ILE A 370 -9.66 -0.85 4.35
N GLY A 371 -9.38 -1.33 3.15
CA GLY A 371 -9.72 -0.66 1.89
C GLY A 371 -11.23 -0.64 1.56
N VAL A 372 -12.08 -1.13 2.46
CA VAL A 372 -13.54 -1.17 2.29
C VAL A 372 -14.24 -0.81 3.60
N PRO A 373 -15.38 -0.11 3.57
CA PRO A 373 -16.14 0.22 4.77
C PRO A 373 -16.61 -1.02 5.55
N LEU A 374 -16.39 -1.08 6.86
CA LEU A 374 -16.93 -2.14 7.73
C LEU A 374 -18.41 -1.97 8.01
N LEU A 375 -18.85 -0.73 8.14
CA LEU A 375 -20.23 -0.35 8.42
C LEU A 375 -20.62 0.78 7.47
N TYR A 376 -21.74 0.60 6.80
CA TYR A 376 -22.17 1.51 5.77
C TYR A 376 -23.69 1.53 5.70
N PRO A 377 -24.30 2.73 5.74
CA PRO A 377 -25.75 2.85 5.66
C PRO A 377 -26.21 2.51 4.24
N ARG A 378 -26.95 1.44 4.10
CA ARG A 378 -27.44 0.96 2.81
C ARG A 378 -28.73 1.66 2.42
N MET A 379 -28.75 2.23 1.21
CA MET A 379 -29.93 2.85 0.63
C MET A 379 -30.60 1.89 -0.37
N VAL A 380 -31.06 0.75 0.13
CA VAL A 380 -31.61 -0.37 -0.68
C VAL A 380 -32.66 0.07 -1.72
N PHE A 381 -33.47 1.09 -1.39
CA PHE A 381 -34.45 1.62 -2.33
C PHE A 381 -33.78 2.34 -3.52
N ALA A 382 -32.77 3.16 -3.26
CA ALA A 382 -32.06 3.88 -4.31
C ALA A 382 -31.24 2.91 -5.18
N GLU A 383 -30.62 1.92 -4.57
CA GLU A 383 -29.88 0.85 -5.25
C GLU A 383 -30.80 0.08 -6.20
N LYS A 384 -31.91 -0.47 -5.71
CA LYS A 384 -32.91 -1.18 -6.53
C LYS A 384 -33.52 -0.31 -7.62
N PHE A 385 -33.69 0.99 -7.36
CA PHE A 385 -34.17 1.92 -8.38
C PHE A 385 -33.14 2.13 -9.49
N LEU A 386 -31.86 2.22 -9.15
CA LEU A 386 -30.76 2.37 -10.12
C LEU A 386 -30.52 1.07 -10.93
N GLU A 387 -30.67 -0.09 -10.30
CA GLU A 387 -30.57 -1.41 -10.94
C GLU A 387 -31.74 -1.74 -11.87
N TRP A 388 -32.88 -1.09 -11.66
CA TRP A 388 -34.09 -1.36 -12.45
C TRP A 388 -33.85 -1.07 -13.94
N ARG A 389 -33.93 -2.11 -14.76
CA ARG A 389 -33.63 -2.05 -16.21
C ARG A 389 -34.50 -1.04 -16.99
N ALA A 390 -35.66 -0.70 -16.47
CA ALA A 390 -36.56 0.32 -17.03
C ALA A 390 -36.37 1.71 -16.40
N ASN A 391 -35.31 1.92 -15.63
CA ASN A 391 -35.04 3.21 -15.02
C ASN A 391 -34.83 4.29 -16.10
N PRO A 392 -35.65 5.34 -16.11
CA PRO A 392 -35.51 6.41 -17.09
C PRO A 392 -34.17 7.13 -17.02
N LEU A 393 -33.48 7.12 -15.88
CA LEU A 393 -32.14 7.71 -15.73
C LEU A 393 -31.08 6.94 -16.55
N THR A 394 -31.27 5.63 -16.78
CA THR A 394 -30.36 4.85 -17.63
C THR A 394 -30.44 5.29 -19.11
N HIS A 395 -31.62 5.77 -19.55
CA HIS A 395 -31.79 6.31 -20.89
C HIS A 395 -31.21 7.73 -21.02
N ILE A 396 -31.32 8.55 -19.97
CA ILE A 396 -30.72 9.90 -19.93
C ILE A 396 -29.20 9.79 -19.87
N GLY A 397 -28.67 8.85 -19.08
CA GLY A 397 -27.24 8.61 -18.97
C GLY A 397 -26.59 8.05 -20.24
N ARG A 398 -27.36 7.41 -21.14
CA ARG A 398 -26.88 6.94 -22.45
C ARG A 398 -26.84 8.03 -23.52
N ASN A 399 -27.28 9.24 -23.21
CA ASN A 399 -27.22 10.35 -24.16
C ASN A 399 -25.80 10.96 -24.17
N PRO A 400 -25.02 10.80 -25.26
CA PRO A 400 -23.64 11.28 -25.34
C PRO A 400 -23.49 12.79 -25.16
N LEU A 401 -24.58 13.57 -25.36
CA LEU A 401 -24.60 15.01 -25.20
C LEU A 401 -24.57 15.48 -23.74
N LEU A 402 -24.90 14.60 -22.78
CA LEU A 402 -25.00 14.97 -21.36
C LEU A 402 -23.83 14.46 -20.50
N GLY A 403 -22.89 13.71 -21.07
CA GLY A 403 -21.71 13.21 -20.34
C GLY A 403 -22.00 12.30 -19.12
N LEU A 404 -23.27 11.92 -18.91
CA LEU A 404 -23.74 11.17 -17.76
C LEU A 404 -23.51 9.65 -17.88
N ASN A 405 -23.09 9.16 -19.05
CA ASN A 405 -22.88 7.71 -19.28
C ASN A 405 -21.84 7.09 -18.35
N SER A 406 -20.76 7.81 -18.05
CA SER A 406 -19.72 7.29 -17.17
C SER A 406 -20.17 7.31 -15.71
N PHE A 407 -20.93 8.32 -15.32
CA PHE A 407 -21.42 8.48 -13.95
C PHE A 407 -22.47 7.41 -13.58
N VAL A 408 -23.46 7.18 -14.45
CA VAL A 408 -24.49 6.18 -14.20
C VAL A 408 -23.94 4.74 -14.28
N ASN A 409 -23.02 4.47 -15.20
CA ASN A 409 -22.35 3.16 -15.26
C ASN A 409 -21.43 2.94 -14.06
N LYS A 410 -20.74 3.96 -13.60
CA LYS A 410 -19.94 3.89 -12.37
C LYS A 410 -20.80 3.70 -11.15
N PHE A 411 -21.91 4.43 -11.04
CA PHE A 411 -22.85 4.32 -9.92
C PHE A 411 -23.54 2.95 -9.86
N ASN A 412 -23.89 2.37 -11.01
CA ASN A 412 -24.47 1.02 -11.04
C ASN A 412 -23.45 -0.06 -10.67
N LYS A 413 -22.20 0.08 -11.09
CA LYS A 413 -21.10 -0.83 -10.70
C LYS A 413 -20.76 -0.69 -9.22
N ASP A 414 -20.72 0.54 -8.71
CA ASP A 414 -20.47 0.81 -7.30
C ASP A 414 -21.63 0.31 -6.43
N ALA A 415 -22.88 0.34 -6.92
CA ALA A 415 -24.04 -0.17 -6.23
C ALA A 415 -24.06 -1.71 -6.17
N GLU A 416 -23.76 -2.42 -7.27
CA GLU A 416 -23.60 -3.89 -7.26
C GLU A 416 -22.47 -4.30 -6.32
N LEU A 417 -21.35 -3.59 -6.35
CA LEU A 417 -20.22 -3.83 -5.48
C LEU A 417 -20.54 -3.63 -4.00
N LEU A 418 -21.33 -2.61 -3.69
CA LEU A 418 -21.76 -2.28 -2.34
C LEU A 418 -22.78 -3.30 -1.80
N ASP A 419 -23.57 -3.93 -2.68
CA ASP A 419 -24.49 -5.02 -2.32
C ASP A 419 -23.71 -6.26 -1.87
N ASP A 420 -22.74 -6.69 -2.64
CA ASP A 420 -21.88 -7.83 -2.32
C ASP A 420 -21.06 -7.59 -1.04
N LEU A 421 -20.53 -6.38 -0.88
CA LEU A 421 -19.81 -5.97 0.34
C LEU A 421 -20.67 -6.02 1.60
N ASN A 422 -21.93 -5.59 1.52
CA ASN A 422 -22.84 -5.59 2.67
C ASN A 422 -23.22 -6.99 3.13
N ASP A 423 -23.41 -7.93 2.22
CA ASP A 423 -23.71 -9.32 2.58
C ASP A 423 -22.52 -9.97 3.30
N HIS A 424 -21.29 -9.64 2.88
CA HIS A 424 -20.07 -10.12 3.55
C HIS A 424 -19.78 -9.40 4.86
N VAL A 425 -19.96 -8.08 4.93
CA VAL A 425 -19.83 -7.31 6.17
C VAL A 425 -20.89 -7.75 7.18
N SER A 426 -22.13 -8.03 6.75
CA SER A 426 -23.18 -8.53 7.64
C SER A 426 -22.86 -9.93 8.18
N LEU A 427 -22.26 -10.80 7.36
CA LEU A 427 -21.79 -12.12 7.79
C LEU A 427 -20.60 -12.01 8.75
N ASN A 428 -19.68 -11.07 8.51
CA ASN A 428 -18.50 -10.84 9.34
C ASN A 428 -18.84 -10.03 10.60
N SER A 429 -19.74 -9.05 10.56
CA SER A 429 -20.22 -8.34 11.75
C SER A 429 -20.98 -9.27 12.71
N LYS A 430 -21.76 -10.23 12.20
CA LYS A 430 -22.35 -11.30 13.02
C LYS A 430 -21.30 -12.23 13.65
N ARG A 431 -20.12 -12.36 13.03
CA ARG A 431 -18.98 -13.05 13.64
C ARG A 431 -18.28 -12.19 14.69
N ILE A 432 -18.10 -10.91 14.45
CA ILE A 432 -17.51 -9.95 15.42
C ILE A 432 -18.42 -9.83 16.65
N SER A 433 -19.73 -9.69 16.48
CA SER A 433 -20.68 -9.60 17.59
C SER A 433 -20.86 -10.90 18.42
N ARG A 434 -20.34 -12.03 17.95
CA ARG A 434 -20.27 -13.27 18.75
C ARG A 434 -19.04 -13.36 19.64
N PHE A 435 -18.14 -12.39 19.57
CA PHE A 435 -16.92 -12.32 20.37
C PHE A 435 -16.86 -11.12 21.31
N SER A 436 -17.93 -10.28 21.35
CA SER A 436 -18.22 -9.32 22.40
C SER A 436 -19.15 -9.95 23.45
#